data_cc9c2a221d21042f1867b5c8ff1c371d
#
_entry.id   cc9c2a221d21042f1867b5c8ff1c371d
#
_cell.length_a   1.000
_cell.length_b   1.000
_cell.length_c   1.000
_cell.angle_alpha   90.00
_cell.angle_beta   90.00
_cell.angle_gamma   90.00
#
_symmetry.space_group_name_H-M   'P 1'
#
loop_
_entity.id
_entity.type
_entity.pdbx_description
1 polymer ?
#
loop_
_entity_poly.entity_id
_entity_poly.type
_entity_poly.pdbx_seq_one_letter_code
_entity_poly.pdbx_strand_id
1 'polypeptide(L)'
;MASLVVLVHTDPDVLNRAEALLYDAGYAVVSASSFHAARRALDCVEPDLLIADVRLDDFNGLHLAILSRFERPRTRVIITHACPDPVLEHEARRCEAAFVVNPLANPEFLSSVRSALSTTLTENAGRAD
;
A
#
# COMPACT_ATOMS: atom_id res chain seq x y z
N MET A 1 2.03 -18.94 5.01
CA MET A 1 2.91 -17.81 5.32
C MET A 1 2.13 -16.51 5.28
N ALA A 2 2.46 -15.59 6.18
CA ALA A 2 1.82 -14.28 6.19
C ALA A 2 2.27 -13.46 4.99
N SER A 3 1.33 -12.74 4.38
CA SER A 3 1.68 -11.78 3.34
C SER A 3 2.43 -10.60 3.96
N LEU A 4 3.41 -10.09 3.26
CA LEU A 4 4.24 -8.97 3.70
C LEU A 4 3.71 -7.66 3.14
N VAL A 5 3.48 -6.71 4.02
CA VAL A 5 3.00 -5.36 3.68
C VAL A 5 4.05 -4.34 4.07
N VAL A 6 4.41 -3.47 3.15
CA VAL A 6 5.16 -2.25 3.48
C VAL A 6 4.14 -1.12 3.61
N LEU A 7 4.12 -0.49 4.79
CA LEU A 7 3.16 0.54 5.15
C LEU A 7 3.88 1.88 5.34
N VAL A 8 3.45 2.90 4.60
CA VAL A 8 4.13 4.20 4.59
C VAL A 8 3.16 5.32 4.95
N HIS A 9 3.46 6.05 6.00
CA HIS A 9 2.69 7.22 6.42
C HIS A 9 3.57 8.13 7.27
N THR A 10 3.44 9.44 7.10
CA THR A 10 4.26 10.40 7.84
C THR A 10 3.75 10.69 9.25
N ASP A 11 2.45 10.51 9.48
CA ASP A 11 1.87 10.69 10.82
C ASP A 11 2.13 9.43 11.66
N PRO A 12 2.91 9.52 12.75
CA PRO A 12 3.26 8.34 13.54
C PRO A 12 2.05 7.68 14.21
N ASP A 13 1.04 8.44 14.60
CA ASP A 13 -0.16 7.87 15.20
C ASP A 13 -0.93 7.02 14.18
N VAL A 14 -1.13 7.55 12.98
CA VAL A 14 -1.80 6.82 11.90
C VAL A 14 -1.00 5.58 11.54
N LEU A 15 0.32 5.72 11.40
CA LEU A 15 1.21 4.61 11.05
C LEU A 15 1.11 3.47 12.08
N ASN A 16 1.21 3.80 13.37
CA ASN A 16 1.16 2.81 14.44
C ASN A 16 -0.18 2.12 14.51
N ARG A 17 -1.27 2.85 14.34
CA ARG A 17 -2.62 2.29 14.42
C ARG A 17 -2.94 1.41 13.21
N ALA A 18 -2.53 1.83 12.02
CA ALA A 18 -2.70 1.03 10.81
C ALA A 18 -1.84 -0.24 10.86
N GLU A 19 -0.62 -0.13 11.36
CA GLU A 19 0.26 -1.29 11.55
C GLU A 19 -0.40 -2.31 12.47
N ALA A 20 -0.98 -1.86 13.59
CA ALA A 20 -1.67 -2.75 14.54
C ALA A 20 -2.86 -3.45 13.89
N LEU A 21 -3.66 -2.73 13.11
CA LEU A 21 -4.79 -3.31 12.39
C LEU A 21 -4.35 -4.42 11.43
N LEU A 22 -3.28 -4.18 10.69
CA LEU A 22 -2.76 -5.14 9.72
C LEU A 22 -2.15 -6.35 10.44
N TYR A 23 -1.38 -6.10 11.49
CA TYR A 23 -0.78 -7.17 12.28
C TYR A 23 -1.85 -8.07 12.90
N ASP A 24 -2.90 -7.48 13.49
CA ASP A 24 -3.99 -8.23 14.08
C ASP A 24 -4.78 -9.04 13.03
N ALA A 25 -4.76 -8.59 11.79
CA ALA A 25 -5.40 -9.32 10.68
C ALA A 25 -4.53 -10.45 10.12
N GLY A 26 -3.32 -10.64 10.65
CA GLY A 26 -2.44 -11.74 10.27
C GLY A 26 -1.36 -11.41 9.25
N TYR A 27 -1.14 -10.14 8.95
CA TYR A 27 -0.12 -9.72 7.99
C TYR A 27 1.21 -9.42 8.70
N ALA A 28 2.32 -9.67 8.00
CA ALA A 28 3.61 -9.16 8.41
C ALA A 28 3.74 -7.74 7.88
N VAL A 29 4.23 -6.80 8.70
CA VAL A 29 4.25 -5.38 8.34
C VAL A 29 5.64 -4.80 8.56
N VAL A 30 6.13 -4.07 7.56
CA VAL A 30 7.30 -3.22 7.67
C VAL A 30 6.81 -1.78 7.50
N SER A 31 6.97 -0.97 8.53
CA SER A 31 6.51 0.42 8.53
C SER A 31 7.61 1.37 8.16
N ALA A 32 7.28 2.41 7.40
CA ALA A 32 8.19 3.47 7.03
C ALA A 32 7.50 4.81 7.21
N SER A 33 8.21 5.76 7.80
CA SER A 33 7.62 7.06 8.15
C SER A 33 7.92 8.16 7.15
N SER A 34 8.59 7.82 6.03
CA SER A 34 8.93 8.79 4.99
C SER A 34 9.08 8.09 3.66
N PHE A 35 9.11 8.89 2.59
CA PHE A 35 9.41 8.40 1.25
C PHE A 35 10.76 7.69 1.20
N HIS A 36 11.79 8.31 1.76
CA HIS A 36 13.14 7.73 1.74
C HIS A 36 13.25 6.45 2.56
N ALA A 37 12.59 6.41 3.72
CA ALA A 37 12.56 5.18 4.53
C ALA A 37 11.84 4.06 3.78
N ALA A 38 10.76 4.38 3.07
CA ALA A 38 10.04 3.42 2.24
C ALA A 38 10.95 2.88 1.11
N ARG A 39 11.69 3.75 0.46
CA ARG A 39 12.63 3.33 -0.59
C ARG A 39 13.69 2.38 -0.04
N ARG A 40 14.24 2.68 1.13
CA ARG A 40 15.23 1.78 1.76
C ARG A 40 14.60 0.43 2.13
N ALA A 41 13.37 0.44 2.65
CA ALA A 41 12.68 -0.80 2.97
C ALA A 41 12.44 -1.65 1.72
N LEU A 42 12.03 -1.03 0.64
CA LEU A 42 11.77 -1.73 -0.63
C LEU A 42 13.04 -2.29 -1.26
N ASP A 43 14.20 -1.71 -0.95
CA ASP A 43 15.48 -2.28 -1.39
C ASP A 43 15.86 -3.54 -0.60
N CYS A 44 15.30 -3.70 0.61
CA CYS A 44 15.63 -4.83 1.49
C CYS A 44 14.61 -5.95 1.43
N VAL A 45 13.35 -5.66 1.11
CA VAL A 45 12.27 -6.66 1.08
C VAL A 45 11.45 -6.50 -0.20
N GLU A 46 10.82 -7.59 -0.61
CA GLU A 46 9.87 -7.58 -1.73
C GLU A 46 8.48 -7.85 -1.16
N PRO A 47 7.68 -6.81 -0.90
CA PRO A 47 6.38 -7.00 -0.29
C PRO A 47 5.35 -7.51 -1.29
N ASP A 48 4.33 -8.16 -0.76
CA ASP A 48 3.14 -8.51 -1.54
C ASP A 48 2.28 -7.28 -1.78
N LEU A 49 2.30 -6.33 -0.85
CA LEU A 49 1.48 -5.12 -0.89
C LEU A 49 2.25 -3.93 -0.35
N LEU A 50 2.17 -2.82 -1.06
CA LEU A 50 2.65 -1.50 -0.61
C LEU A 50 1.42 -0.64 -0.34
N ILE A 51 1.32 -0.10 0.87
CA ILE A 51 0.28 0.86 1.24
C ILE A 51 0.99 2.17 1.55
N ALA A 52 0.68 3.22 0.80
CA ALA A 52 1.35 4.51 0.97
C ALA A 52 0.34 5.64 0.91
N ASP A 53 0.48 6.60 1.82
CA ASP A 53 -0.32 7.81 1.78
C ASP A 53 0.15 8.71 0.63
N VAL A 54 -0.76 9.50 0.08
CA VAL A 54 -0.42 10.46 -0.98
C VAL A 54 0.62 11.45 -0.48
N ARG A 55 0.46 11.92 0.76
CA ARG A 55 1.34 12.96 1.33
C ARG A 55 2.46 12.34 2.14
N LEU A 56 3.68 12.44 1.60
CA LEU A 56 4.89 11.93 2.24
C LEU A 56 5.93 13.06 2.30
N ASP A 57 5.68 14.07 3.11
CA ASP A 57 6.51 15.27 3.27
C ASP A 57 6.67 16.00 1.91
N ASP A 58 7.89 16.06 1.39
CA ASP A 58 8.19 16.71 0.10
C ASP A 58 7.88 15.84 -1.10
N PHE A 59 7.43 14.60 -0.87
CA PHE A 59 7.20 13.62 -1.93
C PHE A 59 5.76 13.16 -1.93
N ASN A 60 5.37 12.52 -3.02
CA ASN A 60 4.03 12.02 -3.23
C ASN A 60 4.05 10.49 -3.26
N GLY A 61 3.12 9.85 -2.52
CA GLY A 61 2.98 8.40 -2.51
C GLY A 61 2.69 7.80 -3.89
N LEU A 62 2.08 8.58 -4.79
CA LEU A 62 1.89 8.14 -6.17
C LEU A 62 3.22 7.89 -6.87
N HIS A 63 4.27 8.61 -6.48
CA HIS A 63 5.62 8.37 -7.01
C HIS A 63 6.12 6.97 -6.61
N LEU A 64 5.85 6.56 -5.36
CA LEU A 64 6.17 5.18 -4.94
C LEU A 64 5.39 4.16 -5.76
N ALA A 65 4.12 4.44 -6.06
CA ALA A 65 3.31 3.54 -6.88
C ALA A 65 3.88 3.38 -8.28
N ILE A 66 4.30 4.47 -8.90
CA ILE A 66 4.92 4.45 -10.23
C ILE A 66 6.21 3.64 -10.20
N LEU A 67 7.09 3.93 -9.24
CA LEU A 67 8.36 3.23 -9.12
C LEU A 67 8.15 1.74 -8.87
N SER A 68 7.20 1.40 -8.00
CA SER A 68 6.89 0.02 -7.67
C SER A 68 6.38 -0.75 -8.89
N ARG A 69 5.57 -0.11 -9.73
CA ARG A 69 5.06 -0.72 -10.95
C ARG A 69 6.18 -1.15 -11.88
N PHE A 70 7.23 -0.34 -11.99
CA PHE A 70 8.38 -0.65 -12.86
C PHE A 70 9.37 -1.61 -12.20
N GLU A 71 9.68 -1.40 -10.93
CA GLU A 71 10.73 -2.14 -10.24
C GLU A 71 10.22 -3.43 -9.62
N ARG A 72 8.94 -3.47 -9.21
CA ARG A 72 8.33 -4.60 -8.49
C ARG A 72 6.92 -4.86 -9.02
N PRO A 73 6.79 -5.36 -10.26
CA PRO A 73 5.47 -5.49 -10.91
C PRO A 73 4.52 -6.45 -10.20
N ARG A 74 5.02 -7.32 -9.32
CA ARG A 74 4.17 -8.23 -8.55
C ARG A 74 3.63 -7.63 -7.26
N THR A 75 4.23 -6.54 -6.79
CA THR A 75 3.76 -5.84 -5.60
C THR A 75 2.50 -5.05 -5.94
N ARG A 76 1.41 -5.33 -5.22
CA ARG A 76 0.20 -4.54 -5.35
C ARG A 76 0.34 -3.25 -4.56
N VAL A 77 -0.42 -2.24 -4.94
CA VAL A 77 -0.31 -0.92 -4.31
C VAL A 77 -1.69 -0.40 -3.93
N ILE A 78 -1.78 0.10 -2.70
CA ILE A 78 -2.92 0.88 -2.22
C ILE A 78 -2.41 2.26 -1.87
N ILE A 79 -3.06 3.29 -2.40
CA ILE A 79 -2.79 4.68 -2.02
C ILE A 79 -3.88 5.12 -1.05
N THR A 80 -3.47 5.72 0.07
CA THR A 80 -4.41 6.26 1.06
C THR A 80 -4.40 7.78 1.05
N HIS A 81 -5.52 8.36 1.46
CA HIS A 81 -5.66 9.81 1.57
C HIS A 81 -6.66 10.14 2.66
N ALA A 82 -6.52 11.31 3.27
CA ALA A 82 -7.39 11.70 4.40
C ALA A 82 -8.84 11.96 3.97
N CYS A 83 -9.05 12.42 2.76
CA CYS A 83 -10.38 12.78 2.27
C CYS A 83 -10.58 12.38 0.81
N PRO A 84 -11.84 12.32 0.33
CA PRO A 84 -12.10 12.01 -1.07
C PRO A 84 -11.45 13.02 -2.00
N ASP A 85 -10.87 12.53 -3.07
CA ASP A 85 -10.24 13.38 -4.09
C ASP A 85 -10.28 12.62 -5.42
N PRO A 86 -11.26 12.96 -6.29
CA PRO A 86 -11.41 12.24 -7.57
C PRO A 86 -10.22 12.33 -8.50
N VAL A 87 -9.47 13.42 -8.44
CA VAL A 87 -8.26 13.58 -9.27
C VAL A 87 -7.18 12.63 -8.81
N LEU A 88 -6.92 12.59 -7.51
CA LEU A 88 -5.92 11.68 -6.95
C LEU A 88 -6.33 10.22 -7.13
N GLU A 89 -7.61 9.92 -6.97
CA GLU A 89 -8.12 8.56 -7.19
C GLU A 89 -7.88 8.13 -8.64
N HIS A 90 -8.16 9.01 -9.60
CA HIS A 90 -7.93 8.74 -11.00
C HIS A 90 -6.44 8.49 -11.28
N GLU A 91 -5.57 9.32 -10.72
CA GLU A 91 -4.12 9.14 -10.87
C GLU A 91 -3.63 7.83 -10.25
N ALA A 92 -4.17 7.45 -9.08
CA ALA A 92 -3.84 6.17 -8.46
C ALA A 92 -4.21 4.99 -9.37
N ARG A 93 -5.39 5.04 -9.97
CA ARG A 93 -5.86 3.99 -10.88
C ARG A 93 -5.00 3.89 -12.13
N ARG A 94 -4.50 5.01 -12.63
CA ARG A 94 -3.58 5.02 -13.77
C ARG A 94 -2.26 4.32 -13.43
N CYS A 95 -1.89 4.29 -12.16
CA CYS A 95 -0.71 3.57 -11.67
C CYS A 95 -1.05 2.13 -11.24
N GLU A 96 -2.28 1.68 -11.53
CA GLU A 96 -2.78 0.35 -11.13
C GLU A 96 -2.84 0.17 -9.61
N ALA A 97 -3.03 1.27 -8.89
CA ALA A 97 -3.18 1.26 -7.43
C ALA A 97 -4.64 1.44 -7.03
N ALA A 98 -5.05 0.78 -5.95
CA ALA A 98 -6.33 1.06 -5.32
C ALA A 98 -6.24 2.35 -4.51
N PHE A 99 -7.36 3.00 -4.25
CA PHE A 99 -7.42 4.25 -3.50
C PHE A 99 -8.37 4.08 -2.32
N VAL A 100 -7.87 4.32 -1.10
CA VAL A 100 -8.64 4.17 0.13
C VAL A 100 -8.64 5.49 0.89
N VAL A 101 -9.84 6.02 1.16
CA VAL A 101 -10.01 7.27 1.88
C VAL A 101 -10.06 6.98 3.37
N ASN A 102 -9.29 7.74 4.17
CA ASN A 102 -9.28 7.69 5.63
C ASN A 102 -9.25 6.26 6.17
N PRO A 103 -8.15 5.52 5.99
CA PRO A 103 -8.12 4.07 6.23
C PRO A 103 -8.47 3.67 7.65
N LEU A 104 -8.11 4.46 8.66
CA LEU A 104 -8.40 4.10 10.06
C LEU A 104 -9.88 4.17 10.39
N ALA A 105 -10.64 5.06 9.75
CA ALA A 105 -12.07 5.21 9.95
C ALA A 105 -12.90 4.47 8.89
N ASN A 106 -12.24 3.84 7.92
CA ASN A 106 -12.91 3.18 6.80
C ASN A 106 -13.06 1.69 7.10
N PRO A 107 -14.31 1.19 7.30
CA PRO A 107 -14.50 -0.23 7.59
C PRO A 107 -14.08 -1.14 6.44
N GLU A 108 -13.91 -0.59 5.24
CA GLU A 108 -13.51 -1.35 4.07
C GLU A 108 -11.99 -1.41 3.88
N PHE A 109 -11.20 -0.82 4.78
CA PHE A 109 -9.74 -0.81 4.63
C PHE A 109 -9.18 -2.23 4.56
N LEU A 110 -9.52 -3.08 5.51
CA LEU A 110 -9.01 -4.45 5.54
C LEU A 110 -9.55 -5.29 4.38
N SER A 111 -10.80 -5.04 3.95
CA SER A 111 -11.32 -5.75 2.78
C SER A 111 -10.61 -5.31 1.50
N SER A 112 -10.21 -4.04 1.40
CA SER A 112 -9.41 -3.55 0.28
C SER A 112 -8.04 -4.22 0.25
N VAL A 113 -7.43 -4.41 1.42
CA VAL A 113 -6.15 -5.13 1.55
C VAL A 113 -6.31 -6.57 1.07
N ARG A 114 -7.33 -7.26 1.55
CA ARG A 114 -7.60 -8.64 1.12
C ARG A 114 -7.86 -8.74 -0.38
N SER A 115 -8.64 -7.81 -0.93
CA SER A 115 -8.93 -7.80 -2.37
C SER A 115 -7.66 -7.62 -3.21
N ALA A 116 -6.78 -6.71 -2.82
CA ALA A 116 -5.53 -6.50 -3.53
C ALA A 116 -4.67 -7.76 -3.55
N LEU A 117 -4.56 -8.43 -2.40
CA LEU A 117 -3.78 -9.65 -2.27
C LEU A 117 -4.42 -10.84 -3.00
N SER A 118 -5.74 -10.93 -2.96
CA SER A 118 -6.47 -11.99 -3.68
C SER A 118 -6.33 -11.86 -5.18
N THR A 119 -6.37 -10.63 -5.70
CA THR A 119 -6.16 -10.37 -7.12
C THR A 119 -4.79 -10.85 -7.56
N THR A 120 -3.76 -10.60 -6.75
CA THR A 120 -2.40 -11.11 -7.02
C THR A 120 -2.38 -12.62 -7.11
N LEU A 121 -3.01 -13.32 -6.16
CA LEU A 121 -3.09 -14.77 -6.15
C LEU A 121 -3.85 -15.30 -7.38
N THR A 122 -4.96 -14.67 -7.75
CA THR A 122 -5.74 -15.05 -8.92
C THR A 122 -4.95 -14.89 -10.19
N GLU A 123 -4.22 -13.79 -10.35
CA GLU A 123 -3.38 -13.56 -11.52
C GLU A 123 -2.27 -14.62 -11.63
N ASN A 124 -1.63 -14.93 -10.50
CA ASN A 124 -0.58 -15.96 -10.48
C ASN A 124 -1.13 -17.34 -10.83
N ALA A 125 -2.31 -17.68 -10.32
CA ALA A 125 -2.96 -18.94 -10.68
C ALA A 125 -3.29 -19.01 -12.16
N GLY A 126 -3.80 -17.91 -12.74
CA GLY A 126 -4.09 -17.86 -14.18
C GLY A 126 -2.85 -17.97 -15.04
N ARG A 127 -1.72 -17.49 -14.58
CA ARG A 127 -0.46 -17.57 -15.31
C ARG A 127 0.17 -18.96 -15.25
N ALA A 128 -0.16 -19.72 -14.24
CA ALA A 128 0.35 -21.09 -14.10
C ALA A 128 -0.26 -22.05 -15.11
N ASP A 129 -1.39 -21.70 -15.67
CA ASP A 129 -2.07 -22.48 -16.68
C ASP A 129 -1.42 -22.26 -18.06
#